data_10ed25503be928e08be3492fdddfa85b
#
_entry.id   10ed25503be928e08be3492fdddfa85b
#
_cell.length_a   1.000
_cell.length_b   1.000
_cell.length_c   1.000
_cell.angle_alpha   90.00
_cell.angle_beta   90.00
_cell.angle_gamma   90.00
#
_symmetry.space_group_name_H-M   'P 1'
#
loop_
_entity.id
_entity.type
_entity.pdbx_description
1 polymer ?
#
loop_
_entity_poly.entity_id
_entity_poly.type
_entity_poly.pdbx_seq_one_letter_code
_entity_poly.pdbx_strand_id
1 'polypeptide(L)'
;MQKHPPRNHEKRIQIMEYMLNFATEQGRQPSVREIGIAAGLQSTSTTAGYLRRMVNEGLLAKSDKAKRSYLVTGEAAELLR
;
A
#
# COMPACT_ATOMS: atom_id res chain seq x y z
N MET A 1 -12.96 13.31 22.89
CA MET A 1 -12.90 12.72 22.13
C MET A 1 -11.83 12.21 21.74
N GLN A 2 -11.55 11.38 21.54
CA GLN A 2 -10.54 10.93 21.19
C GLN A 2 -10.50 10.69 19.93
N LYS A 3 -9.63 10.83 19.45
CA LYS A 3 -9.48 10.63 18.27
C LYS A 3 -8.45 9.73 18.07
N HIS A 4 -8.61 8.51 17.91
CA HIS A 4 -7.52 7.70 17.49
C HIS A 4 -7.65 7.48 16.05
N PRO A 5 -6.55 7.20 15.35
CA PRO A 5 -6.61 6.95 13.92
C PRO A 5 -7.46 5.74 13.64
N PRO A 6 -8.21 5.77 12.57
CA PRO A 6 -8.99 4.61 12.20
C PRO A 6 -8.07 3.44 11.91
N ARG A 7 -8.59 2.24 12.09
CA ARG A 7 -7.80 1.07 11.77
C ARG A 7 -7.30 1.08 10.36
N ASN A 8 -8.09 1.63 9.45
CA ASN A 8 -7.68 1.72 8.06
C ASN A 8 -6.44 2.54 7.88
N HIS A 9 -6.28 3.55 8.72
CA HIS A 9 -5.10 4.41 8.63
C HIS A 9 -3.83 3.63 8.96
N GLU A 10 -3.89 2.83 10.00
CA GLU A 10 -2.74 2.02 10.38
C GLU A 10 -2.42 0.99 9.32
N LYS A 11 -3.45 0.38 8.75
CA LYS A 11 -3.25 -0.60 7.70
C LYS A 11 -2.60 0.04 6.49
N ARG A 12 -3.00 1.26 6.16
CA ARG A 12 -2.42 1.97 5.04
C ARG A 12 -0.94 2.22 5.24
N ILE A 13 -0.56 2.64 6.43
CA ILE A 13 0.85 2.88 6.74
C ILE A 13 1.63 1.58 6.63
N GLN A 14 1.09 0.51 7.17
CA GLN A 14 1.74 -0.79 7.13
C GLN A 14 1.98 -1.23 5.70
N ILE A 15 0.99 -1.05 4.85
CA ILE A 15 1.10 -1.43 3.44
C ILE A 15 2.18 -0.60 2.76
N MET A 16 2.17 0.70 2.98
CA MET A 16 3.13 1.57 2.32
C MET A 16 4.56 1.27 2.76
N GLU A 17 4.76 1.05 4.04
CA GLU A 17 6.09 0.72 4.52
C GLU A 17 6.58 -0.59 3.95
N TYR A 18 5.70 -1.58 3.89
CA TYR A 18 6.07 -2.85 3.30
C TYR A 18 6.46 -2.68 1.83
N MET A 19 5.68 -1.89 1.10
CA MET A 19 5.94 -1.70 -0.32
C MET A 19 7.28 -1.01 -0.56
N LEU A 20 7.58 0.00 0.24
CA LEU A 20 8.85 0.71 0.09
C LEU A 20 10.04 -0.19 0.41
N ASN A 21 9.93 -0.95 1.49
CA ASN A 21 11.00 -1.87 1.86
C ASN A 21 11.18 -2.97 0.83
N PHE A 22 10.07 -3.49 0.33
CA PHE A 22 10.12 -4.55 -0.67
C PHE A 22 10.81 -4.05 -1.93
N ALA A 23 10.42 -2.86 -2.40
CA ALA A 23 11.00 -2.33 -3.63
C ALA A 23 12.50 -2.08 -3.47
N THR A 24 12.90 -1.61 -2.29
CA THR A 24 14.31 -1.37 -2.02
C THR A 24 15.10 -2.67 -2.02
N GLU A 25 14.55 -3.70 -1.41
CA GLU A 25 15.27 -4.97 -1.26
C GLU A 25 15.21 -5.85 -2.47
N GLN A 26 14.08 -5.87 -3.15
CA GLN A 26 13.88 -6.79 -4.27
C GLN A 26 14.04 -6.16 -5.63
N GLY A 27 14.08 -4.85 -5.70
CA GLY A 27 14.21 -4.17 -6.98
C GLY A 27 12.97 -4.20 -7.85
N ARG A 28 11.82 -4.54 -7.27
CA ARG A 28 10.55 -4.53 -7.98
C ARG A 28 9.45 -4.26 -6.99
N GLN A 29 8.26 -3.98 -7.51
CA GLN A 29 7.13 -3.76 -6.63
C GLN A 29 6.49 -5.08 -6.23
N PRO A 30 5.93 -5.17 -5.04
CA PRO A 30 5.27 -6.40 -4.62
C PRO A 30 3.95 -6.59 -5.36
N SER A 31 3.53 -7.83 -5.48
CA SER A 31 2.24 -8.14 -6.07
C SER A 31 1.15 -7.87 -5.06
N VAL A 32 -0.10 -7.79 -5.55
CA VAL A 32 -1.24 -7.61 -4.65
C VAL A 32 -1.28 -8.73 -3.62
N ARG A 33 -1.01 -9.93 -4.04
CA ARG A 33 -1.01 -11.07 -3.12
C ARG A 33 0.04 -10.92 -2.04
N GLU A 34 1.23 -10.51 -2.42
CA GLU A 34 2.31 -10.31 -1.45
C GLU A 34 1.94 -9.24 -0.45
N ILE A 35 1.34 -8.16 -0.93
CA ILE A 35 0.90 -7.08 -0.06
C ILE A 35 -0.15 -7.59 0.93
N GLY A 36 -1.11 -8.36 0.44
CA GLY A 36 -2.16 -8.87 1.29
C GLY A 36 -1.64 -9.76 2.40
N ILE A 37 -0.70 -10.64 2.06
CA ILE A 37 -0.12 -11.52 3.06
C ILE A 37 0.63 -10.72 4.12
N ALA A 38 1.42 -9.75 3.67
CA ALA A 38 2.19 -8.93 4.62
C ALA A 38 1.29 -8.11 5.52
N ALA A 39 0.13 -7.68 5.02
CA ALA A 39 -0.78 -6.85 5.79
C ALA A 39 -1.78 -7.67 6.59
N GLY A 40 -1.72 -8.99 6.50
CA GLY A 40 -2.64 -9.83 7.25
C GLY A 40 -4.04 -9.86 6.68
N LEU A 41 -4.19 -9.53 5.41
CA LEU A 41 -5.49 -9.53 4.76
C LEU A 41 -5.77 -10.89 4.18
N GLN A 42 -7.02 -11.33 4.28
CA GLN A 42 -7.33 -12.71 3.95
C GLN A 42 -7.59 -12.98 2.50
N SER A 43 -7.91 -11.98 1.73
CA SER A 43 -8.20 -12.22 0.33
C SER A 43 -7.58 -11.14 -0.55
N THR A 44 -7.32 -11.52 -1.80
CA THR A 44 -6.80 -10.54 -2.74
C THR A 44 -7.84 -9.50 -3.09
N SER A 45 -9.12 -9.86 -3.02
CA SER A 45 -10.19 -8.88 -3.27
C SER A 45 -10.16 -7.77 -2.24
N THR A 46 -10.01 -8.13 -0.97
CA THR A 46 -9.93 -7.14 0.08
C THR A 46 -8.69 -6.28 -0.10
N THR A 47 -7.57 -6.91 -0.41
CA THR A 47 -6.33 -6.18 -0.63
C THR A 47 -6.48 -5.21 -1.79
N ALA A 48 -7.03 -5.65 -2.89
CA ALA A 48 -7.21 -4.80 -4.06
C ALA A 48 -8.12 -3.61 -3.72
N GLY A 49 -9.12 -3.83 -2.90
CA GLY A 49 -9.99 -2.75 -2.46
C GLY A 49 -9.24 -1.68 -1.68
N TYR A 50 -8.37 -2.10 -0.77
CA TYR A 50 -7.52 -1.17 -0.04
C TYR A 50 -6.64 -0.38 -1.00
N LEU A 51 -6.02 -1.06 -1.94
CA LEU A 51 -5.08 -0.41 -2.83
C LEU A 51 -5.79 0.60 -3.74
N ARG A 52 -6.98 0.26 -4.21
CA ARG A 52 -7.73 1.21 -5.04
C ARG A 52 -8.10 2.46 -4.25
N ARG A 53 -8.50 2.30 -3.01
CA ARG A 53 -8.80 3.46 -2.18
C ARG A 53 -7.57 4.30 -1.96
N MET A 54 -6.43 3.65 -1.74
CA MET A 54 -5.20 4.38 -1.52
C MET A 54 -4.76 5.14 -2.76
N VAL A 55 -5.04 4.62 -3.94
CA VAL A 55 -4.80 5.36 -5.16
C VAL A 55 -5.68 6.61 -5.19
N ASN A 56 -6.96 6.45 -4.86
CA ASN A 56 -7.86 7.58 -4.84
C ASN A 56 -7.47 8.63 -3.81
N GLU A 57 -6.81 8.21 -2.76
CA GLU A 57 -6.36 9.12 -1.71
C GLU A 57 -5.02 9.78 -2.03
N GLY A 58 -4.41 9.40 -3.13
CA GLY A 58 -3.13 9.98 -3.49
C GLY A 58 -1.93 9.32 -2.84
N LEU A 59 -2.14 8.21 -2.15
CA LEU A 59 -1.04 7.53 -1.46
C LEU A 59 -0.29 6.58 -2.37
N LEU A 60 -0.99 6.01 -3.34
CA LEU A 60 -0.39 5.07 -4.29
C LEU A 60 -0.69 5.54 -5.71
N ALA A 61 0.15 5.08 -6.62
CA ALA A 61 -0.08 5.27 -8.03
C ALA A 61 -0.06 3.90 -8.68
N LYS A 62 -0.89 3.74 -9.71
CA LYS A 62 -0.91 2.48 -10.43
C LYS A 62 0.06 2.57 -11.57
N SER A 63 0.88 1.53 -11.71
CA SER A 63 1.87 1.50 -12.76
C SER A 63 1.23 1.03 -14.07
N ASP A 64 1.49 1.75 -15.15
CA ASP A 64 0.99 1.34 -16.44
C ASP A 64 1.78 0.21 -17.04
N LYS A 65 3.00 0.02 -16.58
CA LYS A 65 3.85 -0.95 -17.22
C LYS A 65 3.52 -2.38 -16.86
N ALA A 66 2.98 -2.58 -15.67
CA ALA A 66 2.62 -3.92 -15.26
C ALA A 66 1.25 -3.85 -14.65
N LYS A 67 0.39 -4.71 -15.12
CA LYS A 67 -0.93 -4.77 -14.53
C LYS A 67 -0.81 -5.12 -13.08
N ARG A 68 -1.64 -4.54 -12.25
CA ARG A 68 -1.68 -4.83 -10.83
C ARG A 68 -0.43 -4.43 -10.10
N SER A 69 0.33 -3.53 -10.67
CA SER A 69 1.50 -3.02 -9.99
C SER A 69 1.19 -1.66 -9.42
N TYR A 70 1.52 -1.46 -8.16
CA TYR A 70 1.28 -0.21 -7.47
C TYR A 70 2.59 0.28 -6.89
N LEU A 71 2.69 1.57 -6.70
CA LEU A 71 3.87 2.13 -6.05
C LEU A 71 3.44 3.26 -5.13
N VAL A 72 4.27 3.52 -4.12
CA VAL A 72 4.00 4.58 -3.16
C VAL A 72 4.38 5.90 -3.81
N THR A 73 3.47 6.89 -3.72
CA THR A 73 3.75 8.20 -4.32
C THR A 73 4.82 8.92 -3.52
N GLY A 74 5.46 9.89 -4.14
CA GLY A 74 6.46 10.68 -3.45
C GLY A 74 5.90 11.41 -2.25
N GLU A 75 4.68 11.92 -2.37
CA GLU A 75 4.04 12.60 -1.25
C GLU A 75 3.80 11.65 -0.09
N ALA A 76 3.35 10.44 -0.39
CA ALA A 76 3.09 9.48 0.65
C ALA A 76 4.38 9.05 1.33
N ALA A 77 5.44 8.87 0.55
CA ALA A 77 6.71 8.48 1.11
C ALA A 77 7.22 9.55 2.08
N GLU A 78 6.97 10.82 1.77
CA GLU A 78 7.36 11.89 2.68
C GLU A 78 6.61 11.81 4.00
N LEU A 79 5.35 11.40 3.95
CA LEU A 79 4.56 11.30 5.17
C LEU A 79 5.07 10.22 6.12
N LEU A 80 5.82 9.26 5.60
CA LEU A 80 6.32 8.17 6.41
C LEU A 80 7.66 8.47 7.07
N ARG A 81 8.23 9.58 6.77
CA ARG A 81 9.53 9.93 7.33
C ARG A 81 9.45 10.48 8.71
#